data_38a517ee4282d064602b5e73417413a9
#
_entry.id   38a517ee4282d064602b5e73417413a9
#
_cell.length_a   1.000
_cell.length_b   1.000
_cell.length_c   1.000
_cell.angle_alpha   90.00
_cell.angle_beta   90.00
_cell.angle_gamma   90.00
#
_symmetry.space_group_name_H-M   'P 1'
#
loop_
_entity.id
_entity.type
_entity.pdbx_description
1 polymer ?
#
loop_
_entity_poly.entity_id
_entity_poly.type
_entity_poly.pdbx_seq_one_letter_code
_entity_poly.pdbx_strand_id
1 'polypeptide(L)'
;MRWNRVLLALAGLVLPLAANAQVMFDTTRVTCADYLAMSSADAPLFSAFISGWFNQKTGHVTVDLNEYARNVANVRSWCATNPGETVFAGLQRATGTSGR
;
A
#
# COMPACT_ATOMS: atom_id res chain seq x y z
N MET A 1 5.92 3.36 -49.45
CA MET A 1 5.75 1.98 -49.02
C MET A 1 6.58 1.65 -47.79
N ARG A 2 7.85 1.92 -47.84
CA ARG A 2 8.72 1.53 -46.72
C ARG A 2 8.47 2.35 -45.49
N TRP A 3 8.04 3.55 -45.62
CA TRP A 3 7.70 4.38 -44.46
C TRP A 3 6.60 3.82 -43.62
N ASN A 4 5.68 3.11 -44.24
CA ASN A 4 4.59 2.51 -43.46
C ASN A 4 5.09 1.58 -42.40
N ARG A 5 6.16 0.84 -42.68
CA ARG A 5 6.71 -0.10 -41.69
C ARG A 5 7.36 0.65 -40.55
N VAL A 6 8.00 1.74 -40.84
CA VAL A 6 8.64 2.57 -39.82
C VAL A 6 7.59 3.13 -38.87
N LEU A 7 6.47 3.60 -39.41
CA LEU A 7 5.42 4.16 -38.59
C LEU A 7 4.83 3.11 -37.65
N LEU A 8 4.67 1.89 -38.13
CA LEU A 8 4.17 0.81 -37.28
C LEU A 8 5.11 0.51 -36.14
N ALA A 9 6.42 0.54 -36.39
CA ALA A 9 7.39 0.29 -35.34
C ALA A 9 7.32 1.36 -34.26
N LEU A 10 7.14 2.62 -34.66
CA LEU A 10 7.01 3.69 -33.67
C LEU A 10 5.78 3.54 -32.82
N ALA A 11 4.69 3.15 -33.42
CA ALA A 11 3.45 2.93 -32.65
C ALA A 11 3.64 1.84 -31.59
N GLY A 12 4.38 0.79 -31.92
CA GLY A 12 4.65 -0.28 -30.97
C GLY A 12 5.52 0.16 -29.81
N LEU A 13 6.39 1.14 -30.00
CA LEU A 13 7.27 1.62 -28.95
C LEU A 13 6.53 2.44 -27.89
N VAL A 14 5.41 3.06 -28.25
CA VAL A 14 4.68 3.89 -27.31
C VAL A 14 3.95 3.04 -26.24
N LEU A 15 3.47 1.86 -26.61
CA LEU A 15 2.68 1.03 -25.73
C LEU A 15 3.38 0.65 -24.42
N PRO A 16 4.67 0.24 -24.41
CA PRO A 16 5.34 -0.11 -23.16
C PRO A 16 5.43 1.04 -22.18
N LEU A 17 5.53 2.27 -22.65
CA LEU A 17 5.61 3.43 -21.77
C LEU A 17 4.31 3.63 -21.00
N ALA A 18 3.18 3.37 -21.64
CA ALA A 18 1.88 3.52 -20.99
C ALA A 18 1.68 2.51 -19.86
N ALA A 19 2.38 1.37 -19.92
CA ALA A 19 2.25 0.32 -18.92
C ALA A 19 2.99 0.64 -17.62
N ASN A 20 3.80 1.70 -17.59
CA ASN A 20 4.61 2.05 -16.42
C ASN A 20 3.97 3.18 -15.61
N ALA A 21 2.67 3.13 -15.46
CA ALA A 21 1.96 4.12 -14.66
C ALA A 21 2.37 4.01 -13.20
N GLN A 22 2.47 5.14 -12.53
CA GLN A 22 2.79 5.19 -11.11
C GLN A 22 1.61 4.67 -10.29
N VAL A 23 1.94 4.02 -9.18
CA VAL A 23 0.94 3.58 -8.20
C VAL A 23 1.04 4.53 -7.03
N MET A 24 -0.02 5.29 -6.79
CA MET A 24 -0.04 6.32 -5.76
C MET A 24 -1.18 6.09 -4.80
N PHE A 25 -0.91 6.34 -3.51
CA PHE A 25 -1.91 6.20 -2.47
C PHE A 25 -1.93 7.44 -1.58
N ASP A 26 -3.11 7.84 -1.16
CA ASP A 26 -3.24 8.72 0.00
C ASP A 26 -3.28 7.81 1.23
N THR A 27 -2.20 7.79 1.99
CA THR A 27 -2.01 6.82 3.07
C THR A 27 -3.08 6.92 4.16
N THR A 28 -3.71 8.07 4.32
CA THR A 28 -4.74 8.24 5.33
C THR A 28 -6.11 7.78 4.86
N ARG A 29 -6.26 7.51 3.56
CA ARG A 29 -7.55 7.17 2.96
C ARG A 29 -7.66 5.74 2.46
N VAL A 30 -6.57 4.99 2.48
CA VAL A 30 -6.61 3.60 2.03
C VAL A 30 -7.54 2.82 2.93
N THR A 31 -8.55 2.20 2.33
CA THR A 31 -9.50 1.40 3.07
C THR A 31 -8.96 0.01 3.31
N CYS A 32 -9.55 -0.68 4.27
CA CYS A 32 -9.25 -2.09 4.52
C CYS A 32 -9.47 -2.93 3.27
N ALA A 33 -10.55 -2.68 2.51
CA ALA A 33 -10.81 -3.40 1.27
C ALA A 33 -9.69 -3.18 0.26
N ASP A 34 -9.23 -1.93 0.11
CA ASP A 34 -8.15 -1.61 -0.82
C ASP A 34 -6.86 -2.32 -0.42
N TYR A 35 -6.55 -2.31 0.87
CA TYR A 35 -5.33 -2.95 1.38
C TYR A 35 -5.35 -4.46 1.11
N LEU A 36 -6.45 -5.11 1.42
CA LEU A 36 -6.57 -6.56 1.22
C LEU A 36 -6.56 -6.94 -0.26
N ALA A 37 -6.89 -6.01 -1.15
CA ALA A 37 -6.86 -6.24 -2.59
C ALA A 37 -5.51 -5.95 -3.23
N MET A 38 -4.56 -5.41 -2.47
CA MET A 38 -3.22 -5.14 -3.01
C MET A 38 -2.51 -6.43 -3.40
N SER A 39 -1.63 -6.33 -4.39
CA SER A 39 -0.81 -7.46 -4.81
C SER A 39 0.10 -7.93 -3.67
N SER A 40 0.59 -9.15 -3.79
CA SER A 40 1.53 -9.69 -2.80
C SER A 40 2.86 -8.93 -2.78
N ALA A 41 3.16 -8.18 -3.84
CA ALA A 41 4.35 -7.32 -3.89
C ALA A 41 4.09 -5.97 -3.21
N ASP A 42 2.91 -5.40 -3.41
CA ASP A 42 2.61 -4.06 -2.92
C ASP A 42 2.19 -4.03 -1.45
N ALA A 43 1.45 -5.03 -1.00
CA ALA A 43 0.92 -5.03 0.37
C ALA A 43 2.01 -4.94 1.44
N PRO A 44 3.12 -5.71 1.34
CA PRO A 44 4.20 -5.57 2.33
C PRO A 44 4.87 -4.21 2.31
N LEU A 45 5.05 -3.63 1.13
CA LEU A 45 5.64 -2.30 1.01
C LEU A 45 4.75 -1.25 1.64
N PHE A 46 3.46 -1.30 1.36
CA PHE A 46 2.51 -0.39 1.97
C PHE A 46 2.47 -0.57 3.49
N SER A 47 2.46 -1.80 3.96
CA SER A 47 2.44 -2.09 5.40
C SER A 47 3.63 -1.48 6.11
N ALA A 48 4.83 -1.65 5.56
CA ALA A 48 6.04 -1.10 6.16
C ALA A 48 6.01 0.42 6.16
N PHE A 49 5.56 1.02 5.05
CA PHE A 49 5.51 2.47 4.94
C PHE A 49 4.52 3.08 5.93
N ILE A 50 3.31 2.58 5.98
CA ILE A 50 2.29 3.16 6.86
C ILE A 50 2.63 2.91 8.33
N SER A 51 3.26 1.78 8.64
CA SER A 51 3.69 1.48 9.99
C SER A 51 4.77 2.44 10.46
N GLY A 52 5.75 2.71 9.60
CA GLY A 52 6.81 3.67 9.92
C GLY A 52 6.26 5.08 10.11
N TRP A 53 5.36 5.49 9.23
CA TRP A 53 4.71 6.80 9.36
C TRP A 53 3.92 6.90 10.66
N PHE A 54 3.16 5.86 10.99
CA PHE A 54 2.37 5.83 12.22
C PHE A 54 3.27 5.88 13.47
N ASN A 55 4.37 5.12 13.47
CA ASN A 55 5.32 5.11 14.56
C ASN A 55 5.94 6.48 14.77
N GLN A 56 6.33 7.13 13.69
CA GLN A 56 6.90 8.48 13.78
C GLN A 56 5.89 9.46 14.34
N LYS A 57 4.65 9.38 13.89
CA LYS A 57 3.59 10.27 14.35
C LYS A 57 3.28 10.08 15.82
N THR A 58 3.42 8.89 16.35
CA THR A 58 3.12 8.57 17.75
C THR A 58 4.36 8.58 18.65
N GLY A 59 5.51 8.98 18.11
CA GLY A 59 6.74 9.14 18.89
C GLY A 59 7.51 7.84 19.10
N HIS A 60 7.22 6.78 18.36
CA HIS A 60 7.95 5.52 18.49
C HIS A 60 9.06 5.46 17.46
N VAL A 61 10.30 5.38 17.93
CA VAL A 61 11.48 5.39 17.06
C VAL A 61 12.21 4.05 17.04
N THR A 62 11.77 3.10 17.84
CA THR A 62 12.30 1.74 17.84
C THR A 62 11.23 0.78 17.38
N VAL A 63 11.63 -0.28 16.68
CA VAL A 63 10.71 -1.26 16.12
C VAL A 63 11.15 -2.65 16.54
N ASP A 64 10.23 -3.39 17.15
CA ASP A 64 10.38 -4.82 17.36
C ASP A 64 9.76 -5.52 16.14
N LEU A 65 10.57 -6.22 15.37
CA LEU A 65 10.09 -6.84 14.13
C LEU A 65 9.07 -7.95 14.38
N ASN A 66 9.17 -8.64 15.51
CA ASN A 66 8.18 -9.66 15.85
C ASN A 66 6.83 -9.02 16.18
N GLU A 67 6.86 -7.92 16.91
CA GLU A 67 5.65 -7.16 17.20
C GLU A 67 5.06 -6.57 15.94
N TYR A 68 5.91 -6.05 15.06
CA TYR A 68 5.46 -5.53 13.77
C TYR A 68 4.69 -6.62 12.99
N ALA A 69 5.24 -7.82 12.93
CA ALA A 69 4.59 -8.92 12.21
C ALA A 69 3.23 -9.26 12.81
N ARG A 70 3.14 -9.28 14.15
CA ARG A 70 1.86 -9.50 14.83
C ARG A 70 0.86 -8.40 14.53
N ASN A 71 1.31 -7.16 14.51
CA ASN A 71 0.44 -6.02 14.22
C ASN A 71 -0.08 -6.07 12.79
N VAL A 72 0.76 -6.45 11.83
CA VAL A 72 0.31 -6.62 10.45
C VAL A 72 -0.78 -7.69 10.38
N ALA A 73 -0.56 -8.82 11.02
CA ALA A 73 -1.55 -9.90 11.03
C ALA A 73 -2.87 -9.45 11.68
N ASN A 74 -2.78 -8.72 12.78
CA ASN A 74 -3.96 -8.22 13.48
C ASN A 74 -4.73 -7.21 12.65
N VAL A 75 -4.03 -6.31 11.96
CA VAL A 75 -4.67 -5.34 11.08
C VAL A 75 -5.37 -6.03 9.92
N ARG A 76 -4.71 -6.99 9.29
CA ARG A 76 -5.32 -7.74 8.19
C ARG A 76 -6.56 -8.50 8.63
N SER A 77 -6.50 -9.12 9.80
CA SER A 77 -7.63 -9.85 10.36
C SER A 77 -8.82 -8.91 10.65
N TRP A 78 -8.53 -7.78 11.27
CA TRP A 78 -9.58 -6.79 11.54
C TRP A 78 -10.15 -6.21 10.25
N CYS A 79 -9.30 -5.95 9.27
CA CYS A 79 -9.73 -5.42 7.99
C CYS A 79 -10.67 -6.36 7.24
N ALA A 80 -10.51 -7.67 7.43
CA ALA A 80 -11.36 -8.65 6.78
C ALA A 80 -12.84 -8.49 7.18
N THR A 81 -13.09 -8.02 8.40
CA THR A 81 -14.46 -7.79 8.89
C THR A 81 -14.85 -6.32 8.91
N ASN A 82 -13.95 -5.43 8.50
CA ASN A 82 -14.20 -3.98 8.50
C ASN A 82 -13.71 -3.36 7.18
N PRO A 83 -14.20 -3.83 6.03
CA PRO A 83 -13.64 -3.41 4.74
C PRO A 83 -13.81 -1.92 4.43
N GLY A 84 -14.81 -1.27 5.00
CA GLY A 84 -15.05 0.15 4.78
C GLY A 84 -14.23 1.07 5.66
N GLU A 85 -13.57 0.53 6.68
CA GLU A 85 -12.72 1.31 7.56
C GLU A 85 -11.36 1.56 6.92
N THR A 86 -10.60 2.51 7.48
CA THR A 86 -9.25 2.78 6.98
C THR A 86 -8.24 1.85 7.64
N VAL A 87 -7.15 1.60 6.92
CA VAL A 87 -6.03 0.84 7.48
C VAL A 87 -5.45 1.57 8.69
N PHE A 88 -5.48 2.90 8.65
CA PHE A 88 -4.99 3.71 9.77
C PHE A 88 -5.78 3.42 11.04
N ALA A 89 -7.10 3.32 10.94
CA ALA A 89 -7.93 2.94 12.07
C ALA A 89 -7.57 1.54 12.59
N GLY A 90 -7.27 0.62 11.67
CA GLY A 90 -6.81 -0.72 12.02
C GLY A 90 -5.50 -0.69 12.82
N LEU A 91 -4.58 0.17 12.42
CA LEU A 91 -3.31 0.34 13.15
C LEU A 91 -3.54 0.84 14.56
N GLN A 92 -4.42 1.82 14.73
CA GLN A 92 -4.74 2.33 16.05
C GLN A 92 -5.29 1.24 16.96
N ARG A 93 -6.15 0.38 16.43
CA ARG A 93 -6.71 -0.72 17.20
C ARG A 93 -5.67 -1.79 17.52
N ALA A 94 -4.82 -2.14 16.55
CA ALA A 94 -3.83 -3.19 16.72
C ALA A 94 -2.77 -2.81 17.74
N THR A 95 -2.40 -1.54 17.80
CA THR A 95 -1.34 -1.05 18.68
C THR A 95 -1.87 -0.56 20.03
N GLY A 96 -3.18 -0.47 20.18
CA GLY A 96 -3.78 0.09 21.38
C GLY A 96 -3.56 1.58 21.56
N THR A 97 -3.07 2.26 20.52
CA THR A 97 -2.86 3.71 20.55
C THR A 97 -4.04 4.41 19.91
N SER A 98 -4.81 5.10 20.69
CA SER A 98 -5.97 5.83 20.17
C SER A 98 -5.60 7.30 20.04
N GLY A 99 -5.29 7.73 18.83
CA GLY A 99 -5.15 9.13 18.52
C GLY A 99 -3.93 9.84 19.11
N ARG A 100 -2.93 9.10 19.55
CA ARG A 100 -1.71 9.72 20.05
C ARG A 100 -0.69 9.94 18.99
#